data_bc9d92ce16d1a159091a1fed7a51eb3a
#
_entry.id   bc9d92ce16d1a159091a1fed7a51eb3a
#
_cell.length_a   1.000
_cell.length_b   1.000
_cell.length_c   1.000
_cell.angle_alpha   90.00
_cell.angle_beta   90.00
_cell.angle_gamma   90.00
#
_symmetry.space_group_name_H-M   'P 1'
#
loop_
_entity.id
_entity.type
_entity.pdbx_description
1 polymer ?
#
loop_
_entity_poly.entity_id
_entity_poly.type
_entity_poly.pdbx_seq_one_letter_code
_entity_poly.pdbx_strand_id
1 'polypeptide(L)'
;LGIKTNFPKANHTFDKFHVVKIVNNAVDEVRAKESKTNELILKSKYSLLKNPDNLTANQQTKLASILAEYTQSGEAYKLKLGFQDIFKLPSRAEAELYLTDWISLVQASAIPQMKRLAKSIKRHWNGILNWFENKISNGKVEALNCGIQNLKRRAKGFRTLTNFKALVYLVMGRLSF
;
A
#
# COMPACT_ATOMS: atom_id res chain seq x y z
N LEU A 1 18.27 -7.70 -4.42
CA LEU A 1 19.57 -8.42 -4.38
C LEU A 1 20.44 -7.97 -3.20
N GLY A 2 20.59 -6.68 -2.91
CA GLY A 2 21.53 -6.18 -1.88
C GLY A 2 21.23 -6.62 -0.43
N ILE A 3 19.97 -6.75 -0.01
CA ILE A 3 19.66 -7.10 1.39
C ILE A 3 20.04 -8.55 1.69
N LYS A 4 19.69 -9.51 0.85
CA LYS A 4 20.00 -10.92 1.08
C LYS A 4 21.51 -11.20 1.06
N THR A 5 22.26 -10.44 0.27
CA THR A 5 23.72 -10.59 0.15
C THR A 5 24.45 -10.00 1.36
N ASN A 6 24.03 -8.81 1.82
CA ASN A 6 24.72 -8.10 2.90
C ASN A 6 24.15 -8.39 4.29
N PHE A 7 22.88 -8.82 4.38
CA PHE A 7 22.18 -9.10 5.63
C PHE A 7 21.39 -10.43 5.53
N PRO A 8 22.07 -11.58 5.42
CA PRO A 8 21.43 -12.89 5.17
C PRO A 8 20.45 -13.33 6.29
N LYS A 9 20.65 -12.83 7.51
CA LYS A 9 19.80 -13.11 8.68
C LYS A 9 18.66 -12.09 8.88
N ALA A 10 18.57 -11.05 8.05
CA ALA A 10 17.55 -10.03 8.21
C ALA A 10 16.19 -10.51 7.71
N ASN A 11 15.16 -10.36 8.53
CA ASN A 11 13.79 -10.58 8.15
C ASN A 11 13.29 -9.38 7.33
N HIS A 12 13.01 -9.62 6.04
CA HIS A 12 12.45 -8.59 5.18
C HIS A 12 10.95 -8.45 5.45
N THR A 13 10.53 -7.28 5.90
CA THR A 13 9.13 -6.94 6.16
C THR A 13 8.69 -5.85 5.20
N PHE A 14 7.55 -6.05 4.52
CA PHE A 14 6.94 -5.00 3.72
C PHE A 14 6.06 -4.10 4.59
N ASP A 15 6.18 -2.80 4.37
CA ASP A 15 5.29 -1.84 4.99
C ASP A 15 3.86 -2.02 4.47
N LYS A 16 2.91 -2.11 5.40
CA LYS A 16 1.47 -2.24 5.14
C LYS A 16 0.96 -1.20 4.13
N PHE A 17 1.38 0.06 4.28
CA PHE A 17 0.92 1.15 3.40
C PHE A 17 1.39 0.97 1.97
N HIS A 18 2.62 0.48 1.77
CA HIS A 18 3.15 0.18 0.44
C HIS A 18 2.40 -0.97 -0.22
N VAL A 19 2.06 -2.01 0.54
CA VAL A 19 1.29 -3.15 0.02
C VAL A 19 -0.13 -2.71 -0.35
N VAL A 20 -0.81 -1.95 0.52
CA VAL A 20 -2.15 -1.39 0.23
C VAL A 20 -2.11 -0.46 -0.99
N LYS A 21 -1.05 0.32 -1.17
CA LYS A 21 -0.86 1.16 -2.36
C LYS A 21 -0.82 0.35 -3.66
N ILE A 22 -0.15 -0.80 -3.66
CA ILE A 22 -0.11 -1.69 -4.84
C ILE A 22 -1.51 -2.21 -5.16
N VAL A 23 -2.30 -2.57 -4.13
CA VAL A 23 -3.69 -3.00 -4.30
C VAL A 23 -4.55 -1.86 -4.88
N ASN A 24 -4.43 -0.65 -4.35
CA ASN A 24 -5.14 0.51 -4.87
C ASN A 24 -4.79 0.81 -6.34
N ASN A 25 -3.53 0.65 -6.72
CA ASN A 25 -3.10 0.83 -8.12
C ASN A 25 -3.78 -0.19 -9.03
N ALA A 26 -3.88 -1.46 -8.62
CA ALA A 26 -4.58 -2.48 -9.42
C ALA A 26 -6.07 -2.16 -9.59
N VAL A 27 -6.74 -1.67 -8.55
CA VAL A 27 -8.14 -1.19 -8.63
C VAL A 27 -8.26 0.00 -9.58
N ASP A 28 -7.34 0.97 -9.52
CA ASP A 28 -7.35 2.13 -10.43
C ASP A 28 -7.10 1.73 -11.89
N GLU A 29 -6.28 0.72 -12.15
CA GLU A 29 -6.11 0.14 -13.49
C GLU A 29 -7.42 -0.47 -14.03
N VAL A 30 -8.15 -1.21 -13.19
CA VAL A 30 -9.46 -1.77 -13.56
C VAL A 30 -10.42 -0.64 -13.89
N ARG A 31 -10.56 0.33 -12.99
CA ARG A 31 -11.40 1.51 -13.16
C ARG A 31 -11.06 2.27 -14.45
N ALA A 32 -9.78 2.55 -14.69
CA ALA A 32 -9.35 3.31 -15.85
C ALA A 32 -9.63 2.58 -17.18
N LYS A 33 -9.59 1.24 -17.16
CA LYS A 33 -9.96 0.45 -18.33
C LYS A 33 -11.47 0.48 -18.56
N GLU A 34 -12.26 0.22 -17.52
CA GLU A 34 -13.72 0.14 -17.62
C GLU A 34 -14.37 1.50 -17.89
N SER A 35 -13.79 2.61 -17.41
CA SER A 35 -14.29 3.95 -17.66
C SER A 35 -14.27 4.39 -19.14
N LYS A 36 -13.60 3.63 -20.00
CA LYS A 36 -13.59 3.89 -21.45
C LYS A 36 -14.87 3.42 -22.14
N THR A 37 -15.59 2.48 -21.54
CA THR A 37 -16.78 1.84 -22.11
C THR A 37 -18.01 1.94 -21.22
N ASN A 38 -17.83 2.38 -19.96
CA ASN A 38 -18.90 2.50 -18.98
C ASN A 38 -18.90 3.89 -18.33
N GLU A 39 -19.88 4.72 -18.68
CA GLU A 39 -20.03 6.09 -18.15
C GLU A 39 -20.25 6.11 -16.63
N LEU A 40 -20.85 5.07 -16.06
CA LEU A 40 -21.02 4.96 -14.62
C LEU A 40 -19.67 5.02 -13.87
N ILE A 41 -18.60 4.57 -14.51
CA ILE A 41 -17.25 4.54 -13.89
C ILE A 41 -16.51 5.88 -14.05
N LEU A 42 -17.02 6.79 -14.88
CA LEU A 42 -16.44 8.12 -15.01
C LEU A 42 -16.46 8.85 -13.65
N LYS A 43 -15.37 9.56 -13.35
CA LYS A 43 -15.20 10.35 -12.11
C LYS A 43 -15.32 9.54 -10.81
N SER A 44 -15.22 8.20 -10.85
CA SER A 44 -15.36 7.32 -9.68
C SER A 44 -14.06 7.07 -8.90
N LYS A 45 -12.93 7.65 -9.31
CA LYS A 45 -11.60 7.36 -8.75
C LYS A 45 -11.60 7.38 -7.21
N TYR A 46 -12.07 8.47 -6.63
CA TYR A 46 -12.04 8.63 -5.18
C TYR A 46 -13.11 7.81 -4.45
N SER A 47 -14.21 7.46 -5.14
CA SER A 47 -15.22 6.53 -4.59
C SER A 47 -14.66 5.12 -4.42
N LEU A 48 -13.77 4.68 -5.33
CA LEU A 48 -13.20 3.33 -5.34
C LEU A 48 -11.86 3.22 -4.58
N LEU A 49 -11.06 4.30 -4.51
CA LEU A 49 -9.72 4.23 -3.90
C LEU A 49 -9.69 4.61 -2.42
N LYS A 50 -10.58 5.49 -1.96
CA LYS A 50 -10.67 5.83 -0.54
C LYS A 50 -11.21 4.66 0.29
N ASN A 51 -10.96 4.71 1.60
CA ASN A 51 -11.62 3.83 2.55
C ASN A 51 -13.08 4.29 2.74
N PRO A 52 -14.02 3.38 3.06
CA PRO A 52 -15.43 3.71 3.24
C PRO A 52 -15.69 4.90 4.15
N ASP A 53 -14.99 4.97 5.29
CA ASP A 53 -15.14 6.01 6.31
C ASP A 53 -14.71 7.42 5.83
N ASN A 54 -13.95 7.50 4.73
CA ASN A 54 -13.41 8.74 4.19
C ASN A 54 -14.17 9.23 2.94
N LEU A 55 -15.30 8.60 2.62
CA LEU A 55 -16.12 8.95 1.46
C LEU A 55 -17.07 10.11 1.81
N THR A 56 -17.16 11.09 0.92
CA THR A 56 -18.23 12.09 0.98
C THR A 56 -19.58 11.48 0.56
N ALA A 57 -20.70 12.11 0.90
CA ALA A 57 -22.04 11.64 0.55
C ALA A 57 -22.15 11.34 -0.97
N ASN A 58 -21.68 12.24 -1.83
CA ASN A 58 -21.68 12.04 -3.28
C ASN A 58 -20.83 10.84 -3.72
N GLN A 59 -19.70 10.60 -3.05
CA GLN A 59 -18.85 9.45 -3.33
C GLN A 59 -19.49 8.14 -2.87
N GLN A 60 -20.21 8.14 -1.76
CA GLN A 60 -20.98 6.99 -1.27
C GLN A 60 -22.11 6.64 -2.23
N THR A 61 -22.91 7.62 -2.68
CA THR A 61 -23.95 7.40 -3.67
C THR A 61 -23.39 6.83 -4.98
N LYS A 62 -22.29 7.42 -5.46
CA LYS A 62 -21.61 6.92 -6.66
C LYS A 62 -21.12 5.48 -6.49
N LEU A 63 -20.52 5.16 -5.33
CA LEU A 63 -20.06 3.81 -5.03
C LEU A 63 -21.24 2.82 -4.98
N ALA A 64 -22.34 3.19 -4.34
CA ALA A 64 -23.55 2.36 -4.27
C ALA A 64 -24.06 1.99 -5.66
N SER A 65 -24.15 2.96 -6.58
CA SER A 65 -24.54 2.71 -7.96
C SER A 65 -23.59 1.75 -8.67
N ILE A 66 -22.26 1.92 -8.50
CA ILE A 66 -21.25 1.06 -9.10
C ILE A 66 -21.38 -0.39 -8.60
N LEU A 67 -21.67 -0.56 -7.30
CA LEU A 67 -21.82 -1.89 -6.69
C LEU A 67 -23.14 -2.58 -7.10
N ALA A 68 -24.19 -1.81 -7.34
CA ALA A 68 -25.50 -2.31 -7.80
C ALA A 68 -25.45 -2.86 -9.24
N GLU A 69 -24.63 -2.28 -10.10
CA GLU A 69 -24.46 -2.65 -11.51
C GLU A 69 -23.49 -3.82 -11.74
N TYR A 70 -22.98 -4.46 -10.67
CA TYR A 70 -22.04 -5.59 -10.75
C TYR A 70 -20.83 -5.36 -11.66
N THR A 71 -20.29 -4.13 -11.67
CA THR A 71 -19.18 -3.73 -12.51
C THR A 71 -17.87 -4.40 -12.11
N GLN A 72 -16.91 -4.52 -13.05
CA GLN A 72 -15.55 -5.01 -12.73
C GLN A 72 -14.86 -4.14 -11.69
N SER A 73 -15.04 -2.82 -11.76
CA SER A 73 -14.53 -1.87 -10.76
C SER A 73 -15.13 -2.08 -9.38
N GLY A 74 -16.42 -2.40 -9.30
CA GLY A 74 -17.10 -2.75 -8.05
C GLY A 74 -16.59 -4.06 -7.45
N GLU A 75 -16.36 -5.07 -8.28
CA GLU A 75 -15.76 -6.35 -7.85
C GLU A 75 -14.31 -6.13 -7.36
N ALA A 76 -13.49 -5.39 -8.11
CA ALA A 76 -12.13 -5.05 -7.70
C ALA A 76 -12.10 -4.26 -6.38
N TYR A 77 -13.07 -3.37 -6.15
CA TYR A 77 -13.23 -2.66 -4.89
C TYR A 77 -13.52 -3.61 -3.72
N LYS A 78 -14.44 -4.57 -3.89
CA LYS A 78 -14.72 -5.59 -2.86
C LYS A 78 -13.48 -6.40 -2.54
N LEU A 79 -12.73 -6.85 -3.55
CA LEU A 79 -11.47 -7.55 -3.38
C LEU A 79 -10.42 -6.70 -2.65
N LYS A 80 -10.36 -5.38 -2.92
CA LYS A 80 -9.50 -4.45 -2.18
C LYS A 80 -9.84 -4.40 -0.70
N LEU A 81 -11.12 -4.26 -0.36
CA LEU A 81 -11.56 -4.22 1.04
C LEU A 81 -11.20 -5.52 1.75
N GLY A 82 -11.51 -6.68 1.14
CA GLY A 82 -11.12 -7.98 1.67
C GLY A 82 -9.60 -8.09 1.89
N PHE A 83 -8.78 -7.57 0.99
CA PHE A 83 -7.34 -7.53 1.22
C PHE A 83 -6.93 -6.65 2.41
N GLN A 84 -7.58 -5.51 2.60
CA GLN A 84 -7.27 -4.62 3.72
C GLN A 84 -7.62 -5.22 5.08
N ASP A 85 -8.65 -6.07 5.14
CA ASP A 85 -9.08 -6.74 6.36
C ASP A 85 -8.04 -7.72 6.92
N ILE A 86 -7.13 -8.21 6.08
CA ILE A 86 -6.02 -9.06 6.51
C ILE A 86 -5.21 -8.41 7.65
N PHE A 87 -4.96 -7.10 7.57
CA PHE A 87 -4.17 -6.37 8.56
C PHE A 87 -4.92 -6.08 9.89
N LYS A 88 -6.17 -6.51 9.99
CA LYS A 88 -6.96 -6.46 11.22
C LYS A 88 -6.89 -7.77 12.00
N LEU A 89 -6.38 -8.83 11.39
CA LEU A 89 -6.28 -10.15 12.01
C LEU A 89 -5.24 -10.16 13.13
N PRO A 90 -5.46 -10.94 14.19
CA PRO A 90 -4.62 -10.91 15.38
C PRO A 90 -3.28 -11.62 15.19
N SER A 91 -3.20 -12.63 14.30
CA SER A 91 -2.04 -13.49 14.17
C SER A 91 -1.59 -13.69 12.72
N ARG A 92 -0.31 -14.05 12.56
CA ARG A 92 0.26 -14.43 11.27
C ARG A 92 -0.44 -15.65 10.67
N ALA A 93 -0.76 -16.65 11.49
CA ALA A 93 -1.37 -17.89 11.02
C ALA A 93 -2.77 -17.63 10.42
N GLU A 94 -3.59 -16.83 11.10
CA GLU A 94 -4.90 -16.44 10.58
C GLU A 94 -4.78 -15.58 9.32
N ALA A 95 -3.82 -14.66 9.27
CA ALA A 95 -3.55 -13.85 8.10
C ALA A 95 -3.12 -14.70 6.90
N GLU A 96 -2.35 -15.76 7.13
CA GLU A 96 -1.90 -16.69 6.08
C GLU A 96 -3.06 -17.48 5.47
N LEU A 97 -3.95 -18.02 6.32
CA LEU A 97 -5.17 -18.70 5.87
C LEU A 97 -6.06 -17.74 5.07
N TYR A 98 -6.36 -16.60 5.65
CA TYR A 98 -7.18 -15.57 5.00
C TYR A 98 -6.62 -15.11 3.64
N LEU A 99 -5.29 -14.91 3.57
CA LEU A 99 -4.63 -14.50 2.33
C LEU A 99 -4.70 -15.59 1.26
N THR A 100 -4.65 -16.86 1.67
CA THR A 100 -4.83 -18.01 0.77
C THR A 100 -6.23 -18.00 0.16
N ASP A 101 -7.26 -17.81 0.98
CA ASP A 101 -8.66 -17.72 0.53
C ASP A 101 -8.87 -16.49 -0.36
N TRP A 102 -8.32 -15.34 0.03
CA TRP A 102 -8.38 -14.13 -0.78
C TRP A 102 -7.76 -14.33 -2.17
N ILE A 103 -6.61 -15.00 -2.26
CA ILE A 103 -5.99 -15.33 -3.54
C ILE A 103 -6.88 -16.25 -4.38
N SER A 104 -7.54 -17.21 -3.77
CA SER A 104 -8.46 -18.11 -4.45
C SER A 104 -9.66 -17.34 -5.04
N LEU A 105 -10.24 -16.41 -4.28
CA LEU A 105 -11.27 -15.50 -4.77
C LEU A 105 -10.80 -14.65 -5.95
N VAL A 106 -9.59 -14.08 -5.86
CA VAL A 106 -9.02 -13.30 -6.96
C VAL A 106 -8.78 -14.16 -8.21
N GLN A 107 -8.36 -15.42 -8.06
CA GLN A 107 -8.15 -16.31 -9.21
C GLN A 107 -9.48 -16.70 -9.86
N ALA A 108 -10.56 -16.82 -9.09
CA ALA A 108 -11.90 -17.06 -9.60
C ALA A 108 -12.50 -15.84 -10.32
N SER A 109 -12.06 -14.62 -9.98
CA SER A 109 -12.53 -13.39 -10.63
C SER A 109 -12.17 -13.32 -12.10
N ALA A 110 -12.94 -12.56 -12.89
CA ALA A 110 -12.66 -12.31 -14.31
C ALA A 110 -11.71 -11.12 -14.54
N ILE A 111 -11.02 -10.61 -13.50
CA ILE A 111 -10.26 -9.35 -13.54
C ILE A 111 -8.75 -9.61 -13.70
N PRO A 112 -8.16 -9.44 -14.90
CA PRO A 112 -6.74 -9.75 -15.14
C PRO A 112 -5.78 -8.92 -14.27
N GLN A 113 -6.12 -7.67 -13.97
CA GLN A 113 -5.31 -6.77 -13.13
C GLN A 113 -5.19 -7.31 -11.71
N MET A 114 -6.31 -7.79 -11.15
CA MET A 114 -6.31 -8.40 -9.81
C MET A 114 -5.57 -9.73 -9.80
N LYS A 115 -5.66 -10.54 -10.86
CA LYS A 115 -4.85 -11.78 -10.99
C LYS A 115 -3.34 -11.50 -11.05
N ARG A 116 -2.91 -10.42 -11.74
CA ARG A 116 -1.51 -9.99 -11.72
C ARG A 116 -1.07 -9.53 -10.33
N LEU A 117 -1.93 -8.79 -9.62
CA LEU A 117 -1.72 -8.41 -8.24
C LEU A 117 -1.53 -9.64 -7.34
N ALA A 118 -2.41 -10.64 -7.42
CA ALA A 118 -2.31 -11.88 -6.65
C ALA A 118 -0.98 -12.61 -6.87
N LYS A 119 -0.48 -12.66 -8.11
CA LYS A 119 0.86 -13.19 -8.42
C LYS A 119 1.97 -12.41 -7.73
N SER A 120 1.86 -11.08 -7.68
CA SER A 120 2.81 -10.22 -6.97
C SER A 120 2.76 -10.44 -5.46
N ILE A 121 1.57 -10.53 -4.87
CA ILE A 121 1.37 -10.84 -3.45
C ILE A 121 2.00 -12.20 -3.10
N LYS A 122 1.76 -13.25 -3.90
CA LYS A 122 2.41 -14.58 -3.70
C LYS A 122 3.93 -14.49 -3.70
N ARG A 123 4.53 -13.69 -4.58
CA ARG A 123 5.98 -13.49 -4.64
C ARG A 123 6.54 -12.84 -3.38
N HIS A 124 5.73 -12.00 -2.74
CA HIS A 124 6.13 -11.24 -1.56
C HIS A 124 5.51 -11.77 -0.25
N TRP A 125 5.02 -13.01 -0.27
CA TRP A 125 4.26 -13.66 0.79
C TRP A 125 4.85 -13.47 2.19
N ASN A 126 6.06 -13.98 2.38
CA ASN A 126 6.71 -13.91 3.69
C ASN A 126 6.95 -12.47 4.16
N GLY A 127 7.33 -11.57 3.24
CA GLY A 127 7.54 -10.16 3.58
C GLY A 127 6.28 -9.45 4.04
N ILE A 128 5.12 -9.82 3.49
CA ILE A 128 3.81 -9.29 3.91
C ILE A 128 3.43 -9.88 5.28
N LEU A 129 3.57 -11.19 5.46
CA LEU A 129 3.23 -11.88 6.70
C LEU A 129 4.17 -11.54 7.87
N ASN A 130 5.44 -11.21 7.60
CA ASN A 130 6.38 -10.74 8.64
C ASN A 130 5.92 -9.46 9.32
N TRP A 131 5.00 -8.68 8.71
CA TRP A 131 4.40 -7.51 9.36
C TRP A 131 3.65 -7.88 10.64
N PHE A 132 3.05 -9.08 10.72
CA PHE A 132 2.30 -9.53 11.90
C PHE A 132 3.20 -9.80 13.11
N GLU A 133 4.45 -10.17 12.88
CA GLU A 133 5.43 -10.40 13.93
C GLU A 133 5.98 -9.09 14.50
N ASN A 134 6.26 -8.12 13.63
CA ASN A 134 7.03 -6.94 14.00
C ASN A 134 6.16 -5.66 14.06
N LYS A 135 5.01 -5.64 13.39
CA LYS A 135 4.11 -4.47 13.21
C LYS A 135 4.88 -3.18 12.83
N ILE A 136 6.01 -3.35 12.14
CA ILE A 136 6.89 -2.23 11.75
C ILE A 136 6.20 -1.41 10.66
N SER A 137 6.13 -0.10 10.89
CA SER A 137 5.78 0.86 9.85
C SER A 137 7.01 1.70 9.51
N ASN A 138 7.14 2.09 8.24
CA ASN A 138 8.19 3.03 7.80
C ASN A 138 7.99 4.45 8.30
N GLY A 139 6.95 4.73 9.09
CA GLY A 139 6.61 6.07 9.55
C GLY A 139 7.77 6.79 10.25
N LYS A 140 8.57 6.08 11.06
CA LYS A 140 9.77 6.64 11.70
C LYS A 140 10.84 7.02 10.67
N VAL A 141 11.06 6.17 9.67
CA VAL A 141 12.04 6.40 8.60
C VAL A 141 11.55 7.51 7.67
N GLU A 142 10.25 7.55 7.36
CA GLU A 142 9.64 8.61 6.56
C GLU A 142 9.71 9.96 7.28
N ALA A 143 9.43 10.00 8.58
CA ALA A 143 9.58 11.20 9.40
C ALA A 143 11.03 11.71 9.41
N LEU A 144 12.00 10.80 9.56
CA LEU A 144 13.43 11.11 9.49
C LEU A 144 13.80 11.66 8.11
N ASN A 145 13.38 10.99 7.03
CA ASN A 145 13.62 11.43 5.67
C ASN A 145 12.97 12.79 5.38
N CYS A 146 11.75 13.02 5.86
CA CYS A 146 11.08 14.32 5.75
C CYS A 146 11.88 15.41 6.48
N GLY A 147 12.36 15.13 7.69
CA GLY A 147 13.26 16.04 8.44
C GLY A 147 14.54 16.37 7.68
N ILE A 148 15.21 15.36 7.11
CA ILE A 148 16.41 15.51 6.29
C ILE A 148 16.13 16.38 5.05
N GLN A 149 15.02 16.15 4.34
CA GLN A 149 14.63 16.96 3.18
C GLN A 149 14.28 18.41 3.58
N ASN A 150 13.68 18.61 4.75
CA ASN A 150 13.43 19.95 5.29
C ASN A 150 14.74 20.69 5.61
N LEU A 151 15.72 20.02 6.23
CA LEU A 151 17.04 20.59 6.46
C LEU A 151 17.71 21.00 5.16
N LYS A 152 17.67 20.13 4.13
CA LYS A 152 18.22 20.40 2.81
C LYS A 152 17.57 21.64 2.17
N ARG A 153 16.24 21.76 2.26
CA ARG A 153 15.49 22.93 1.71
C ARG A 153 15.82 24.22 2.46
N ARG A 154 15.87 24.18 3.79
CA ARG A 154 16.17 25.37 4.63
C ARG A 154 17.58 25.88 4.41
N ALA A 155 18.54 24.99 4.23
CA ALA A 155 19.94 25.35 3.98
C ALA A 155 20.20 25.85 2.54
N LYS A 156 19.19 25.82 1.66
CA LYS A 156 19.32 26.20 0.23
C LYS A 156 20.49 25.50 -0.51
N GLY A 157 20.94 24.37 0.01
CA GLY A 157 22.05 23.58 -0.50
C GLY A 157 23.22 23.46 0.48
N PHE A 158 24.16 22.57 0.17
CA PHE A 158 25.36 22.32 0.97
C PHE A 158 26.58 22.33 0.07
N ARG A 159 27.64 23.00 0.52
CA ARG A 159 28.89 23.09 -0.21
C ARG A 159 29.60 21.73 -0.33
N THR A 160 29.47 20.90 0.70
CA THR A 160 30.07 19.56 0.73
C THR A 160 29.10 18.55 1.34
N LEU A 161 29.24 17.28 0.95
CA LEU A 161 28.46 16.19 1.54
C LEU A 161 28.79 15.99 3.03
N THR A 162 30.03 16.29 3.43
CA THR A 162 30.48 16.22 4.83
C THR A 162 29.69 17.17 5.72
N ASN A 163 29.54 18.43 5.30
CA ASN A 163 28.76 19.44 6.03
C ASN A 163 27.28 19.05 6.12
N PHE A 164 26.74 18.48 5.05
CA PHE A 164 25.37 17.95 5.07
C PHE A 164 25.21 16.82 6.09
N LYS A 165 26.10 15.83 6.08
CA LYS A 165 26.10 14.73 7.05
C LYS A 165 26.21 15.25 8.49
N ALA A 166 27.17 16.16 8.75
CA ALA A 166 27.35 16.74 10.08
C ALA A 166 26.08 17.42 10.59
N LEU A 167 25.41 18.22 9.75
CA LEU A 167 24.16 18.88 10.13
C LEU A 167 23.02 17.89 10.37
N VAL A 168 22.91 16.84 9.54
CA VAL A 168 21.91 15.78 9.75
C VAL A 168 22.14 15.10 11.11
N TYR A 169 23.37 14.72 11.44
CA TYR A 169 23.68 14.13 12.74
C TYR A 169 23.40 15.09 13.90
N LEU A 170 23.73 16.35 13.77
CA LEU A 170 23.52 17.36 14.82
C LEU A 170 22.04 17.61 15.12
N VAL A 171 21.20 17.67 14.08
CA VAL A 171 19.78 18.03 14.24
C VAL A 171 18.88 16.82 14.44
N MET A 172 19.20 15.70 13.79
CA MET A 172 18.35 14.50 13.78
C MET A 172 18.95 13.37 14.64
N GLY A 173 20.23 13.42 14.94
CA GLY A 173 20.89 12.50 15.86
C GLY A 173 20.47 12.80 17.30
N ARG A 174 20.07 11.77 18.04
CA ARG A 174 19.89 11.88 19.50
C ARG A 174 21.28 11.85 20.14
N LEU A 175 21.99 12.95 20.08
CA LEU A 175 23.27 13.10 20.77
C LEU A 175 22.94 13.31 22.24
N SER A 176 23.26 12.32 23.10
CA SER A 176 23.37 12.52 24.54
C SER A 176 24.77 13.08 24.79
N PHE A 177 24.86 14.33 25.21
CA PHE A 177 26.08 14.94 25.74
C PHE A 177 26.18 14.64 27.21
#